data_5a76252af4cece368fce8204f11717e8
#
_entry.id   5a76252af4cece368fce8204f11717e8
#
_cell.length_a   1.000
_cell.length_b   1.000
_cell.length_c   1.000
_cell.angle_alpha   90.00
_cell.angle_beta   90.00
_cell.angle_gamma   90.00
#
_symmetry.space_group_name_H-M   'P 1'
#
loop_
_entity.id
_entity.type
_entity.pdbx_description
1 polymer ?
#
loop_
_entity_poly.entity_id
_entity_poly.type
_entity_poly.pdbx_seq_one_letter_code
_entity_poly.pdbx_strand_id
1 'polypeptide(L)'
;VKKVGQVHFCWKGEKSVLLNLLPEIKNEFIKNTDSITEKMKKRGGGILDIELVDHSDKIPNYYQFLVTFNTCDSMGANFINSILETFGRTLQDFFSHQEQLEEKDRQVEIVMCILSNYTPECRVKVWVECPTSELNGVDEHLDGKSFAEKFKKAVDIAHIDPYRAATHNKGIYNGIDAVVIATGNDFRATEAAGHSYAARNGQYASL
;
A
#
# COMPACT_ATOMS: atom_id res chain seq x y z
N VAL A 1 6.11 10.85 0.96
CA VAL A 1 5.49 9.72 0.25
C VAL A 1 4.78 8.85 1.28
N LYS A 2 3.46 8.65 1.11
CA LYS A 2 2.67 7.83 2.02
C LYS A 2 2.83 6.34 1.70
N LYS A 3 3.29 5.58 2.68
CA LYS A 3 3.35 4.11 2.69
C LYS A 3 2.35 3.57 3.69
N VAL A 4 1.96 2.31 3.52
CA VAL A 4 0.96 1.64 4.36
C VAL A 4 1.55 0.36 4.93
N GLY A 5 1.21 0.09 6.18
CA GLY A 5 1.50 -1.19 6.83
C GLY A 5 0.37 -1.59 7.77
N GLN A 6 0.34 -2.83 8.18
CA GLN A 6 -0.77 -3.38 8.94
C GLN A 6 -0.28 -4.30 10.05
N VAL A 7 -0.94 -4.22 11.22
CA VAL A 7 -0.88 -5.23 12.26
C VAL A 7 -2.21 -5.95 12.26
N HIS A 8 -2.20 -7.22 11.88
CA HIS A 8 -3.39 -8.06 11.84
C HIS A 8 -3.46 -8.87 13.12
N PHE A 9 -4.59 -8.79 13.83
CA PHE A 9 -4.76 -9.50 15.10
C PHE A 9 -6.20 -9.99 15.31
N CYS A 10 -6.31 -11.02 16.11
CA CYS A 10 -7.60 -11.52 16.61
C CYS A 10 -7.70 -11.26 18.11
N TRP A 11 -8.88 -10.77 18.54
CA TRP A 11 -9.19 -10.53 19.94
C TRP A 11 -10.66 -10.85 20.24
N LYS A 12 -10.90 -11.60 21.32
CA LYS A 12 -12.22 -12.18 21.63
C LYS A 12 -13.08 -11.33 22.57
N GLY A 13 -12.52 -10.26 23.15
CA GLY A 13 -13.24 -9.39 24.03
C GLY A 13 -14.26 -8.48 23.31
N GLU A 14 -15.00 -7.72 24.06
CA GLU A 14 -16.01 -6.82 23.50
C GLU A 14 -15.40 -5.63 22.77
N LYS A 15 -15.85 -5.36 21.55
CA LYS A 15 -15.38 -4.27 20.70
C LYS A 15 -15.42 -2.90 21.40
N SER A 16 -16.43 -2.65 22.23
CA SER A 16 -16.55 -1.41 23.01
C SER A 16 -15.35 -1.17 23.92
N VAL A 17 -14.82 -2.24 24.53
CA VAL A 17 -13.61 -2.19 25.37
C VAL A 17 -12.39 -1.86 24.55
N LEU A 18 -12.22 -2.50 23.38
CA LEU A 18 -11.11 -2.20 22.46
C LEU A 18 -11.11 -0.72 22.03
N LEU A 19 -12.29 -0.18 21.71
CA LEU A 19 -12.43 1.21 21.31
C LEU A 19 -12.11 2.18 22.46
N ASN A 20 -12.50 1.85 23.69
CA ASN A 20 -12.19 2.66 24.87
C ASN A 20 -10.69 2.67 25.18
N LEU A 21 -10.00 1.57 24.99
CA LEU A 21 -8.55 1.43 25.20
C LEU A 21 -7.69 1.98 24.04
N LEU A 22 -8.30 2.26 22.89
CA LEU A 22 -7.59 2.67 21.68
C LEU A 22 -6.64 3.87 21.88
N PRO A 23 -7.00 4.96 22.60
CA PRO A 23 -6.09 6.07 22.83
C PRO A 23 -4.83 5.66 23.60
N GLU A 24 -4.97 4.80 24.61
CA GLU A 24 -3.84 4.30 25.42
C GLU A 24 -2.95 3.38 24.58
N ILE A 25 -3.54 2.47 23.81
CA ILE A 25 -2.81 1.59 22.90
C ILE A 25 -1.96 2.41 21.91
N LYS A 26 -2.54 3.44 21.28
CA LYS A 26 -1.82 4.33 20.37
C LYS A 26 -0.65 5.05 21.04
N ASN A 27 -0.84 5.51 22.28
CA ASN A 27 0.23 6.16 23.04
C ASN A 27 1.38 5.20 23.32
N GLU A 28 1.08 3.96 23.75
CA GLU A 28 2.12 2.95 23.97
C GLU A 28 2.83 2.55 22.66
N PHE A 29 2.13 2.49 21.53
CA PHE A 29 2.72 2.27 20.22
C PHE A 29 3.77 3.34 19.88
N ILE A 30 3.40 4.60 20.02
CA ILE A 30 4.29 5.73 19.72
C ILE A 30 5.49 5.73 20.64
N LYS A 31 5.28 5.53 21.94
CA LYS A 31 6.33 5.50 22.97
C LYS A 31 7.35 4.39 22.71
N ASN A 32 6.87 3.17 22.43
CA ASN A 32 7.73 2.01 22.23
C ASN A 32 8.47 2.00 20.89
N THR A 33 8.06 2.85 19.95
CA THR A 33 8.74 3.00 18.66
C THR A 33 9.56 4.28 18.53
N ASP A 34 9.67 5.09 19.57
CA ASP A 34 10.33 6.38 19.50
C ASP A 34 11.79 6.27 19.04
N SER A 35 12.54 5.32 19.59
CA SER A 35 13.94 5.06 19.21
C SER A 35 14.08 4.62 17.72
N ILE A 36 13.11 3.87 17.20
CA ILE A 36 13.11 3.42 15.81
C ILE A 36 12.79 4.58 14.87
N THR A 37 11.87 5.46 15.28
CA THR A 37 11.36 6.55 14.46
C THR A 37 12.24 7.79 14.46
N GLU A 38 13.15 7.96 15.43
CA GLU A 38 13.97 9.15 15.64
C GLU A 38 14.71 9.61 14.36
N LYS A 39 15.42 8.68 13.71
CA LYS A 39 16.19 9.00 12.49
C LYS A 39 15.29 9.42 11.34
N MET A 40 14.11 8.82 11.23
CA MET A 40 13.14 9.16 10.18
C MET A 40 12.46 10.50 10.47
N LYS A 41 12.12 10.77 11.74
CA LYS A 41 11.60 12.08 12.19
C LYS A 41 12.55 13.23 11.87
N LYS A 42 13.87 13.04 12.09
CA LYS A 42 14.91 14.03 11.74
C LYS A 42 14.95 14.35 10.24
N ARG A 43 14.47 13.45 9.38
CA ARG A 43 14.33 13.65 7.92
C ARG A 43 12.99 14.24 7.51
N GLY A 44 12.07 14.49 8.45
CA GLY A 44 10.71 14.96 8.19
C GLY A 44 9.70 13.84 7.87
N GLY A 45 10.06 12.59 8.14
CA GLY A 45 9.18 11.42 7.99
C GLY A 45 8.71 10.84 9.33
N GLY A 46 8.21 9.61 9.30
CA GLY A 46 7.74 8.89 10.47
C GLY A 46 6.32 8.32 10.31
N ILE A 47 5.69 7.99 11.43
CA ILE A 47 4.30 7.54 11.49
C ILE A 47 3.41 8.76 11.27
N LEU A 48 2.43 8.65 10.36
CA LEU A 48 1.47 9.71 10.07
C LEU A 48 0.15 9.48 10.79
N ASP A 49 -0.36 8.24 10.76
CA ASP A 49 -1.63 7.88 11.39
C ASP A 49 -1.66 6.39 11.74
N ILE A 50 -2.50 6.07 12.72
CA ILE A 50 -2.78 4.71 13.19
C ILE A 50 -4.30 4.59 13.29
N GLU A 51 -4.91 3.78 12.44
CA GLU A 51 -6.35 3.54 12.41
C GLU A 51 -6.66 2.11 12.84
N LEU A 52 -7.67 1.93 13.69
CA LEU A 52 -8.23 0.61 13.97
C LEU A 52 -9.32 0.30 12.96
N VAL A 53 -9.16 -0.76 12.20
CA VAL A 53 -10.15 -1.25 11.24
C VAL A 53 -10.77 -2.54 11.78
N ASP A 54 -12.10 -2.56 11.84
CA ASP A 54 -12.88 -3.71 12.27
C ASP A 54 -13.29 -4.54 11.06
N HIS A 55 -12.93 -5.81 11.07
CA HIS A 55 -13.32 -6.80 10.06
C HIS A 55 -14.08 -7.98 10.70
N SER A 56 -14.57 -7.81 11.91
CA SER A 56 -15.25 -8.89 12.66
C SER A 56 -16.56 -9.35 12.03
N ASP A 57 -17.13 -8.56 11.12
CA ASP A 57 -18.27 -8.92 10.28
C ASP A 57 -17.93 -9.97 9.20
N LYS A 58 -16.66 -10.04 8.80
CA LYS A 58 -16.18 -10.98 7.76
C LYS A 58 -15.46 -12.19 8.36
N ILE A 59 -14.60 -11.93 9.35
CA ILE A 59 -13.84 -12.95 10.07
C ILE A 59 -14.03 -12.69 11.56
N PRO A 60 -14.62 -13.63 12.32
CA PRO A 60 -14.90 -13.42 13.74
C PRO A 60 -13.68 -12.98 14.54
N ASN A 61 -13.85 -11.95 15.35
CA ASN A 61 -12.81 -11.37 16.23
C ASN A 61 -11.60 -10.77 15.52
N TYR A 62 -11.65 -10.57 14.22
CA TYR A 62 -10.53 -10.05 13.45
C TYR A 62 -10.56 -8.53 13.34
N TYR A 63 -9.43 -7.93 13.70
CA TYR A 63 -9.15 -6.49 13.62
C TYR A 63 -7.80 -6.24 12.97
N GLN A 64 -7.59 -5.02 12.54
CA GLN A 64 -6.26 -4.58 12.10
C GLN A 64 -5.98 -3.15 12.54
N PHE A 65 -4.72 -2.86 12.86
CA PHE A 65 -4.22 -1.49 12.82
C PHE A 65 -3.70 -1.21 11.42
N LEU A 66 -4.33 -0.27 10.74
CA LEU A 66 -3.84 0.29 9.48
C LEU A 66 -2.97 1.50 9.81
N VAL A 67 -1.70 1.44 9.43
CA VAL A 67 -0.71 2.46 9.80
C VAL A 67 -0.18 3.11 8.54
N THR A 68 -0.21 4.45 8.51
CA THR A 68 0.37 5.22 7.41
C THR A 68 1.69 5.86 7.83
N PHE A 69 2.64 5.86 6.91
CA PHE A 69 4.00 6.32 7.13
C PHE A 69 4.43 7.32 6.07
N ASN A 70 5.25 8.29 6.46
CA ASN A 70 6.09 9.04 5.54
C ASN A 70 7.53 8.52 5.64
N THR A 71 8.02 7.92 4.56
CA THR A 71 9.38 7.37 4.49
C THR A 71 10.36 8.30 3.76
N CYS A 72 9.97 9.55 3.52
CA CYS A 72 10.74 10.50 2.72
C CYS A 72 11.11 9.90 1.35
N ASP A 73 12.39 9.87 1.01
CA ASP A 73 12.90 9.35 -0.27
C ASP A 73 13.26 7.86 -0.22
N SER A 74 13.04 7.20 0.94
CA SER A 74 13.37 5.78 1.07
C SER A 74 12.20 4.87 0.75
N MET A 75 12.47 3.65 0.31
CA MET A 75 11.48 2.58 0.21
C MET A 75 10.86 2.28 1.58
N GLY A 76 11.68 2.22 2.63
CA GLY A 76 11.27 2.17 4.02
C GLY A 76 10.78 0.82 4.52
N ALA A 77 10.94 -0.27 3.78
CA ALA A 77 10.37 -1.57 4.14
C ALA A 77 10.81 -2.06 5.52
N ASN A 78 12.11 -2.09 5.80
CA ASN A 78 12.64 -2.52 7.11
C ASN A 78 12.18 -1.59 8.24
N PHE A 79 12.16 -0.28 7.99
CA PHE A 79 11.67 0.71 8.95
C PHE A 79 10.21 0.45 9.32
N ILE A 80 9.34 0.25 8.33
CA ILE A 80 7.91 -0.02 8.52
C ILE A 80 7.71 -1.34 9.27
N ASN A 81 8.34 -2.42 8.81
CA ASN A 81 8.16 -3.73 9.41
C ASN A 81 8.64 -3.76 10.88
N SER A 82 9.78 -3.12 11.20
CA SER A 82 10.26 -3.03 12.58
C SER A 82 9.29 -2.31 13.50
N ILE A 83 8.63 -1.25 13.02
CA ILE A 83 7.59 -0.54 13.79
C ILE A 83 6.37 -1.44 13.99
N LEU A 84 5.88 -2.07 12.93
CA LEU A 84 4.69 -2.92 13.00
C LEU A 84 4.89 -4.13 13.91
N GLU A 85 6.07 -4.76 13.86
CA GLU A 85 6.44 -5.85 14.77
C GLU A 85 6.50 -5.38 16.23
N THR A 86 7.01 -4.16 16.45
CA THR A 86 7.00 -3.55 17.78
C THR A 86 5.57 -3.27 18.25
N PHE A 87 4.70 -2.79 17.36
CA PHE A 87 3.28 -2.62 17.69
C PHE A 87 2.61 -3.94 18.06
N GLY A 88 2.90 -5.03 17.33
CA GLY A 88 2.36 -6.34 17.65
C GLY A 88 2.76 -6.80 19.06
N ARG A 89 4.06 -6.70 19.42
CA ARG A 89 4.55 -7.01 20.78
C ARG A 89 3.93 -6.09 21.82
N THR A 90 3.91 -4.79 21.58
CA THR A 90 3.31 -3.80 22.49
C THR A 90 1.83 -4.10 22.75
N LEU A 91 1.09 -4.52 21.73
CA LEU A 91 -0.33 -4.84 21.85
C LEU A 91 -0.54 -6.06 22.77
N GLN A 92 0.26 -7.11 22.60
CA GLN A 92 0.22 -8.29 23.46
C GLN A 92 0.57 -7.94 24.92
N ASP A 93 1.65 -7.21 25.11
CA ASP A 93 2.11 -6.77 26.43
C ASP A 93 1.05 -5.87 27.09
N PHE A 94 0.48 -4.92 26.35
CA PHE A 94 -0.56 -4.01 26.84
C PHE A 94 -1.75 -4.79 27.39
N PHE A 95 -2.32 -5.73 26.60
CA PHE A 95 -3.48 -6.49 27.04
C PHE A 95 -3.17 -7.46 28.18
N SER A 96 -1.97 -8.06 28.22
CA SER A 96 -1.55 -8.98 29.28
C SER A 96 -1.55 -8.31 30.66
N HIS A 97 -1.33 -6.99 30.73
CA HIS A 97 -1.29 -6.19 31.94
C HIS A 97 -2.63 -5.51 32.31
N GLN A 98 -3.71 -5.73 31.54
CA GLN A 98 -5.03 -5.15 31.84
C GLN A 98 -5.77 -5.96 32.91
N GLU A 99 -5.49 -5.67 34.18
CA GLU A 99 -6.07 -6.41 35.31
C GLU A 99 -7.60 -6.36 35.38
N GLN A 100 -8.23 -5.31 34.82
CA GLN A 100 -9.67 -5.14 34.75
C GLN A 100 -10.37 -6.07 33.72
N LEU A 101 -9.61 -6.71 32.83
CA LEU A 101 -10.13 -7.66 31.87
C LEU A 101 -10.14 -9.10 32.41
N GLU A 102 -11.09 -9.90 31.97
CA GLU A 102 -11.06 -11.33 32.22
C GLU A 102 -9.79 -11.96 31.59
N GLU A 103 -9.28 -13.02 32.19
CA GLU A 103 -8.04 -13.68 31.73
C GLU A 103 -8.08 -14.07 30.25
N LYS A 104 -9.24 -14.55 29.77
CA LYS A 104 -9.44 -14.88 28.34
C LYS A 104 -9.33 -13.69 27.40
N ASP A 105 -9.68 -12.47 27.87
CA ASP A 105 -9.69 -11.25 27.07
C ASP A 105 -8.35 -10.51 27.14
N ARG A 106 -7.43 -10.95 28.00
CA ARG A 106 -6.03 -10.44 28.04
C ARG A 106 -5.14 -11.05 26.95
N GLN A 107 -5.65 -12.04 26.21
CA GLN A 107 -4.90 -12.71 25.16
C GLN A 107 -5.26 -12.10 23.79
N VAL A 108 -4.22 -11.59 23.12
CA VAL A 108 -4.29 -11.09 21.73
C VAL A 108 -3.46 -11.99 20.85
N GLU A 109 -4.05 -12.52 19.82
CA GLU A 109 -3.36 -13.28 18.78
C GLU A 109 -2.89 -12.35 17.68
N ILE A 110 -1.58 -12.13 17.58
CA ILE A 110 -1.00 -11.41 16.44
C ILE A 110 -0.85 -12.38 15.28
N VAL A 111 -1.57 -12.13 14.19
CA VAL A 111 -1.52 -12.97 12.98
C VAL A 111 -0.32 -12.59 12.12
N MET A 112 -0.14 -11.29 11.83
CA MET A 112 1.01 -10.79 11.08
C MET A 112 1.19 -9.28 11.26
N CYS A 113 2.43 -8.84 11.08
CA CYS A 113 2.85 -7.43 11.10
C CYS A 113 3.63 -7.16 9.82
N ILE A 114 3.04 -6.51 8.82
CA ILE A 114 3.66 -6.41 7.50
C ILE A 114 3.24 -5.12 6.77
N LEU A 115 4.17 -4.58 5.99
CA LEU A 115 3.87 -3.50 5.05
C LEU A 115 2.93 -3.97 3.93
N SER A 116 2.22 -3.04 3.33
CA SER A 116 1.47 -3.27 2.09
C SER A 116 2.23 -2.73 0.88
N ASN A 117 2.26 -3.49 -0.20
CA ASN A 117 2.73 -3.00 -1.49
C ASN A 117 1.68 -2.11 -2.17
N TYR A 118 0.41 -2.18 -1.76
CA TYR A 118 -0.61 -1.26 -2.27
C TYR A 118 -0.50 0.10 -1.58
N THR A 119 0.14 1.04 -2.27
CA THR A 119 0.37 2.42 -1.80
C THR A 119 -0.13 3.41 -2.86
N PRO A 120 -1.46 3.61 -2.99
CA PRO A 120 -2.07 4.33 -4.12
C PRO A 120 -1.67 5.80 -4.21
N GLU A 121 -1.14 6.39 -3.14
CA GLU A 121 -0.65 7.76 -3.13
C GLU A 121 0.85 7.87 -3.50
N CYS A 122 1.59 6.75 -3.55
CA CYS A 122 3.00 6.72 -3.94
C CYS A 122 3.11 6.61 -5.46
N ARG A 123 2.93 7.72 -6.17
CA ARG A 123 2.87 7.76 -7.63
C ARG A 123 3.91 8.70 -8.21
N VAL A 124 4.46 8.29 -9.36
CA VAL A 124 5.23 9.16 -10.25
C VAL A 124 4.45 9.29 -11.55
N LYS A 125 4.26 10.51 -12.03
CA LYS A 125 3.66 10.79 -13.33
C LYS A 125 4.75 11.28 -14.27
N VAL A 126 4.89 10.59 -15.40
CA VAL A 126 5.79 10.97 -16.49
C VAL A 126 4.95 11.10 -17.76
N TRP A 127 5.24 12.12 -18.57
CA TRP A 127 4.58 12.32 -19.85
C TRP A 127 5.58 12.84 -20.90
N VAL A 128 5.27 12.55 -22.14
CA VAL A 128 5.96 13.11 -23.30
C VAL A 128 4.90 13.67 -24.25
N GLU A 129 5.28 14.66 -25.01
CA GLU A 129 4.41 15.29 -26.00
C GLU A 129 5.19 15.46 -27.31
N CYS A 130 4.51 15.22 -28.44
CA CYS A 130 5.03 15.53 -29.77
C CYS A 130 3.86 15.91 -30.70
N PRO A 131 4.12 16.74 -31.71
CA PRO A 131 3.16 16.96 -32.79
C PRO A 131 2.82 15.62 -33.50
N THR A 132 1.58 15.45 -33.96
CA THR A 132 1.21 14.23 -34.69
C THR A 132 1.98 14.03 -35.98
N SER A 133 2.54 15.11 -36.57
CA SER A 133 3.44 15.03 -37.72
C SER A 133 4.72 14.23 -37.48
N GLU A 134 5.20 14.20 -36.24
CA GLU A 134 6.38 13.39 -35.84
C GLU A 134 6.10 11.89 -35.84
N LEU A 135 4.83 11.51 -35.89
CA LEU A 135 4.39 10.11 -35.99
C LEU A 135 4.28 9.61 -37.42
N ASN A 136 4.56 10.48 -38.43
CA ASN A 136 4.62 10.02 -39.83
C ASN A 136 5.76 9.01 -40.01
N GLY A 137 5.47 7.91 -40.71
CA GLY A 137 6.45 6.86 -40.94
C GLY A 137 6.60 5.83 -39.81
N VAL A 138 5.86 5.96 -38.72
CA VAL A 138 5.78 4.91 -37.67
C VAL A 138 5.02 3.68 -38.20
N ASP A 139 4.05 3.89 -39.06
CA ASP A 139 3.29 2.85 -39.77
C ASP A 139 3.33 3.14 -41.27
N GLU A 140 3.48 2.09 -42.09
CA GLU A 140 3.60 2.23 -43.56
C GLU A 140 2.28 2.63 -44.24
N HIS A 141 1.14 2.42 -43.54
CA HIS A 141 -0.21 2.60 -44.11
C HIS A 141 -0.99 3.76 -43.48
N LEU A 142 -0.45 4.40 -42.42
CA LEU A 142 -1.11 5.43 -41.66
C LEU A 142 -0.28 6.71 -41.62
N ASP A 143 -0.92 7.86 -41.89
CA ASP A 143 -0.31 9.13 -41.51
C ASP A 143 -0.29 9.31 -39.97
N GLY A 144 0.51 10.24 -39.49
CA GLY A 144 0.71 10.43 -38.05
C GLY A 144 -0.58 10.77 -37.30
N LYS A 145 -1.55 11.45 -37.91
CA LYS A 145 -2.84 11.75 -37.32
C LYS A 145 -3.70 10.50 -37.18
N SER A 146 -3.83 9.73 -38.23
CA SER A 146 -4.59 8.47 -38.24
C SER A 146 -3.97 7.44 -37.32
N PHE A 147 -2.62 7.40 -37.24
CA PHE A 147 -1.90 6.57 -36.27
C PHE A 147 -2.26 6.97 -34.82
N ALA A 148 -2.20 8.28 -34.50
CA ALA A 148 -2.53 8.78 -33.16
C ALA A 148 -3.99 8.46 -32.75
N GLU A 149 -4.95 8.61 -33.69
CA GLU A 149 -6.35 8.28 -33.44
C GLU A 149 -6.55 6.77 -33.19
N LYS A 150 -5.89 5.91 -33.95
CA LYS A 150 -5.92 4.45 -33.77
C LYS A 150 -5.27 4.02 -32.46
N PHE A 151 -4.12 4.63 -32.12
CA PHE A 151 -3.44 4.40 -30.87
C PHE A 151 -4.33 4.77 -29.66
N LYS A 152 -4.96 5.95 -29.72
CA LYS A 152 -5.91 6.38 -28.69
C LYS A 152 -7.04 5.37 -28.50
N LYS A 153 -7.66 4.89 -29.59
CA LYS A 153 -8.72 3.87 -29.53
C LYS A 153 -8.24 2.58 -28.87
N ALA A 154 -7.02 2.15 -29.14
CA ALA A 154 -6.45 0.95 -28.52
C ALA A 154 -6.30 1.10 -27.00
N VAL A 155 -5.94 2.29 -26.52
CA VAL A 155 -5.89 2.61 -25.09
C VAL A 155 -7.31 2.69 -24.50
N ASP A 156 -8.24 3.37 -25.18
CA ASP A 156 -9.65 3.47 -24.73
C ASP A 156 -10.27 2.07 -24.56
N ILE A 157 -9.99 1.13 -25.46
CA ILE A 157 -10.44 -0.26 -25.34
C ILE A 157 -9.84 -0.92 -24.08
N ALA A 158 -8.55 -0.70 -23.79
CA ALA A 158 -7.92 -1.25 -22.59
C ALA A 158 -8.49 -0.65 -21.29
N HIS A 159 -9.12 0.51 -21.31
CA HIS A 159 -9.81 1.07 -20.15
C HIS A 159 -11.16 0.40 -19.84
N ILE A 160 -11.82 -0.19 -20.84
CA ILE A 160 -13.18 -0.75 -20.67
C ILE A 160 -13.22 -2.28 -20.72
N ASP A 161 -12.22 -2.92 -21.32
CA ASP A 161 -12.14 -4.37 -21.46
C ASP A 161 -11.02 -4.97 -20.59
N PRO A 162 -11.35 -5.72 -19.52
CA PRO A 162 -10.37 -6.33 -18.64
C PRO A 162 -9.40 -7.29 -19.33
N TYR A 163 -9.86 -8.03 -20.35
CA TYR A 163 -8.98 -8.95 -21.12
C TYR A 163 -7.93 -8.18 -21.91
N ARG A 164 -8.35 -7.09 -22.53
CA ARG A 164 -7.41 -6.21 -23.25
C ARG A 164 -6.50 -5.48 -22.27
N ALA A 165 -7.01 -5.01 -21.14
CA ALA A 165 -6.26 -4.33 -20.08
C ALA A 165 -5.11 -5.21 -19.56
N ALA A 166 -5.35 -6.50 -19.30
CA ALA A 166 -4.33 -7.42 -18.82
C ALA A 166 -3.13 -7.50 -19.77
N THR A 167 -3.39 -7.63 -21.07
CA THR A 167 -2.35 -7.68 -22.10
C THR A 167 -1.66 -6.31 -22.28
N HIS A 168 -2.42 -5.23 -22.18
CA HIS A 168 -1.93 -3.86 -22.29
C HIS A 168 -0.96 -3.52 -21.15
N ASN A 169 -1.37 -3.77 -19.91
CA ASN A 169 -0.56 -3.50 -18.73
C ASN A 169 0.71 -4.36 -18.69
N LYS A 170 0.63 -5.64 -19.10
CA LYS A 170 1.83 -6.47 -19.29
C LYS A 170 2.83 -5.80 -20.24
N GLY A 171 2.35 -5.16 -21.32
CA GLY A 171 3.21 -4.42 -22.24
C GLY A 171 3.82 -3.17 -21.60
N ILE A 172 3.05 -2.43 -20.79
CA ILE A 172 3.54 -1.27 -20.02
C ILE A 172 4.67 -1.70 -19.07
N TYR A 173 4.51 -2.83 -18.38
CA TYR A 173 5.51 -3.35 -17.44
C TYR A 173 6.82 -3.74 -18.10
N ASN A 174 6.87 -4.08 -19.38
CA ASN A 174 8.13 -4.30 -20.08
C ASN A 174 9.09 -3.10 -19.96
N GLY A 175 8.54 -1.86 -20.02
CA GLY A 175 9.33 -0.65 -19.85
C GLY A 175 9.57 -0.30 -18.37
N ILE A 176 8.56 -0.43 -17.53
CA ILE A 176 8.66 -0.11 -16.10
C ILE A 176 9.70 -1.02 -15.44
N ASP A 177 9.61 -2.33 -15.62
CA ASP A 177 10.49 -3.32 -14.99
C ASP A 177 11.93 -3.17 -15.46
N ALA A 178 12.15 -2.85 -16.73
CA ALA A 178 13.49 -2.58 -17.24
C ALA A 178 14.17 -1.44 -16.46
N VAL A 179 13.46 -0.35 -16.18
CA VAL A 179 13.99 0.78 -15.40
C VAL A 179 14.14 0.41 -13.93
N VAL A 180 13.14 -0.25 -13.34
CA VAL A 180 13.13 -0.65 -11.93
C VAL A 180 14.29 -1.58 -11.62
N ILE A 181 14.55 -2.59 -12.49
CA ILE A 181 15.66 -3.53 -12.35
C ILE A 181 17.01 -2.80 -12.56
N ALA A 182 17.12 -1.96 -13.59
CA ALA A 182 18.33 -1.21 -13.88
C ALA A 182 18.74 -0.27 -12.75
N THR A 183 17.78 0.21 -11.96
CA THR A 183 18.00 1.09 -10.80
C THR A 183 18.10 0.33 -9.47
N GLY A 184 18.12 -1.01 -9.49
CA GLY A 184 18.27 -1.86 -8.30
C GLY A 184 17.06 -1.85 -7.37
N ASN A 185 15.87 -1.57 -7.88
CA ASN A 185 14.62 -1.54 -7.11
C ASN A 185 13.82 -2.85 -7.24
N ASP A 186 12.79 -3.01 -6.42
CA ASP A 186 11.95 -4.21 -6.37
C ASP A 186 10.83 -4.14 -7.43
N PHE A 187 11.04 -4.83 -8.56
CA PHE A 187 10.05 -4.90 -9.63
C PHE A 187 8.76 -5.63 -9.22
N ARG A 188 8.84 -6.65 -8.37
CA ARG A 188 7.67 -7.40 -7.90
C ARG A 188 6.75 -6.54 -7.04
N ALA A 189 7.33 -5.71 -6.16
CA ALA A 189 6.58 -4.74 -5.37
C ALA A 189 5.92 -3.69 -6.27
N THR A 190 6.60 -3.25 -7.33
CA THR A 190 6.09 -2.28 -8.30
C THR A 190 4.95 -2.87 -9.13
N GLU A 191 5.06 -4.10 -9.62
CA GLU A 191 3.98 -4.81 -10.31
C GLU A 191 2.77 -4.99 -9.40
N ALA A 192 2.96 -5.49 -8.16
CA ALA A 192 1.88 -5.68 -7.20
C ALA A 192 1.12 -4.37 -6.91
N ALA A 193 1.85 -3.27 -6.73
CA ALA A 193 1.27 -1.94 -6.53
C ALA A 193 0.46 -1.50 -7.75
N GLY A 194 0.99 -1.63 -8.94
CA GLY A 194 0.35 -1.18 -10.16
C GLY A 194 -0.86 -2.03 -10.57
N HIS A 195 -0.79 -3.37 -10.46
CA HIS A 195 -1.96 -4.21 -10.70
C HIS A 195 -3.08 -3.94 -9.70
N SER A 196 -2.76 -3.73 -8.41
CA SER A 196 -3.73 -3.30 -7.41
C SER A 196 -4.34 -1.94 -7.76
N TYR A 197 -3.51 -1.00 -8.25
CA TYR A 197 -3.98 0.31 -8.68
C TYR A 197 -4.87 0.23 -9.93
N ALA A 198 -4.55 -0.63 -10.88
CA ALA A 198 -5.36 -0.89 -12.06
C ALA A 198 -6.77 -1.42 -11.71
N ALA A 199 -6.91 -2.13 -10.59
CA ALA A 199 -8.17 -2.69 -10.09
C ALA A 199 -8.89 -1.83 -9.03
N ARG A 200 -8.39 -0.62 -8.72
CA ARG A 200 -8.87 0.22 -7.60
C ARG A 200 -10.35 0.58 -7.63
N ASN A 201 -10.97 0.58 -8.80
CA ASN A 201 -12.39 0.91 -9.00
C ASN A 201 -13.30 -0.34 -9.05
N GLY A 202 -12.80 -1.50 -8.62
CA GLY A 202 -13.55 -2.77 -8.63
C GLY A 202 -13.47 -3.54 -9.94
N GLN A 203 -12.92 -2.96 -11.00
CA GLN A 203 -12.66 -3.62 -12.29
C GLN A 203 -11.23 -3.34 -12.72
N TYR A 204 -10.56 -4.37 -13.24
CA TYR A 204 -9.21 -4.24 -13.78
C TYR A 204 -9.23 -3.45 -15.09
N ALA A 205 -8.44 -2.40 -15.18
CA ALA A 205 -8.38 -1.49 -16.31
C ALA A 205 -6.92 -1.13 -16.68
N SER A 206 -6.73 -0.35 -17.72
CA SER A 206 -5.42 0.21 -18.09
C SER A 206 -4.85 1.05 -16.95
N LEU A 207 -3.54 0.97 -16.75
CA LEU A 207 -2.73 1.84 -15.90
C LEU A 207 -2.67 3.27 -16.45
#